data_b72c039f0bb49a83e5a3d79b31cc8c11
#
_entry.id   b72c039f0bb49a83e5a3d79b31cc8c11
#
_cell.length_a   1.000
_cell.length_b   1.000
_cell.length_c   1.000
_cell.angle_alpha   90.00
_cell.angle_beta   90.00
_cell.angle_gamma   90.00
#
_symmetry.space_group_name_H-M   'P 1'
#
loop_
_entity.id
_entity.type
_entity.pdbx_description
1 polymer ?
#
loop_
_entity_poly.entity_id
_entity_poly.type
_entity_poly.pdbx_seq_one_letter_code
_entity_poly.pdbx_strand_id
1 'polypeptide(L)'
;QIHQFVNWYKHYQSDTFLVVDPIMGDRGQLYTGLDQDYVVAMQELVALADYALPNLTEAYLLAGLDAELVKTQEDKQALETLVNLEYKQKSWVITGIEVDDKIGVAFESNQEAWTQRQNCHLFGTGDFFTSCFLACQVGGLSLEATCQWCVDLVGRAVENQGLDRALSRQELYYQPYLPF
;
A
#
# COMPACT_ATOMS: atom_id res chain seq x y z
N GLN A 1 12.04 16.52 -6.33
CA GLN A 1 11.77 15.46 -7.33
C GLN A 1 10.25 15.27 -7.50
N ILE A 2 9.47 15.09 -6.42
CA ILE A 2 8.00 14.87 -6.50
C ILE A 2 7.33 16.03 -7.24
N HIS A 3 7.56 17.29 -6.84
CA HIS A 3 7.00 18.47 -7.52
C HIS A 3 7.36 18.55 -9.01
N GLN A 4 8.58 18.11 -9.41
CA GLN A 4 8.96 18.07 -10.81
C GLN A 4 8.14 17.03 -11.58
N PHE A 5 7.92 15.85 -10.98
CA PHE A 5 7.06 14.82 -11.56
C PHE A 5 5.60 15.28 -11.65
N VAL A 6 5.06 15.89 -10.57
CA VAL A 6 3.70 16.45 -10.54
C VAL A 6 3.49 17.47 -11.66
N ASN A 7 4.45 18.39 -11.84
CA ASN A 7 4.38 19.40 -12.91
C ASN A 7 4.44 18.77 -14.30
N TRP A 8 5.33 17.80 -14.50
CA TRP A 8 5.44 17.05 -15.74
C TRP A 8 4.15 16.27 -16.02
N TYR A 9 3.63 15.52 -15.05
CA TYR A 9 2.42 14.70 -15.18
C TYR A 9 1.21 15.55 -15.53
N LYS A 10 0.99 16.68 -14.84
CA LYS A 10 -0.10 17.64 -15.17
C LYS A 10 -0.08 18.12 -16.62
N HIS A 11 1.10 18.15 -17.22
CA HIS A 11 1.26 18.60 -18.61
C HIS A 11 0.98 17.48 -19.64
N TYR A 12 1.27 16.22 -19.29
CA TYR A 12 1.24 15.08 -20.22
C TYR A 12 0.22 13.99 -19.89
N GLN A 13 -0.68 14.24 -18.94
CA GLN A 13 -1.55 13.22 -18.32
C GLN A 13 -2.61 12.57 -19.21
N SER A 14 -2.75 12.93 -20.50
CA SER A 14 -3.93 12.64 -21.31
C SER A 14 -4.28 11.16 -21.47
N ASP A 15 -3.34 10.23 -21.32
CA ASP A 15 -3.56 8.79 -21.58
C ASP A 15 -2.75 7.87 -20.65
N THR A 16 -2.38 8.36 -19.45
CA THR A 16 -1.57 7.57 -18.50
C THR A 16 -2.41 7.09 -17.32
N PHE A 17 -2.17 5.87 -16.88
CA PHE A 17 -2.73 5.30 -15.66
C PHE A 17 -1.69 5.40 -14.55
N LEU A 18 -1.98 6.16 -13.50
CA LEU A 18 -1.05 6.47 -12.43
C LEU A 18 -1.41 5.72 -11.14
N VAL A 19 -0.53 4.84 -10.73
CA VAL A 19 -0.59 4.20 -9.40
C VAL A 19 0.55 4.75 -8.55
N VAL A 20 0.25 5.19 -7.34
CA VAL A 20 1.22 5.76 -6.40
C VAL A 20 1.32 4.89 -5.16
N ASP A 21 2.51 4.39 -4.91
CA ASP A 21 2.91 3.83 -3.61
C ASP A 21 3.58 4.95 -2.81
N PRO A 22 2.92 5.53 -1.78
CA PRO A 22 3.41 6.73 -1.11
C PRO A 22 4.42 6.39 -0.02
N ILE A 23 5.56 5.87 -0.41
CA ILE A 23 6.63 5.41 0.51
C ILE A 23 7.12 6.56 1.39
N MET A 24 6.49 6.75 2.55
CA MET A 24 6.78 7.86 3.47
C MET A 24 7.10 7.41 4.88
N GLY A 25 6.51 6.31 5.34
CA GLY A 25 6.63 5.92 6.72
C GLY A 25 6.01 4.56 7.02
N ASP A 26 6.28 4.08 8.22
CA ASP A 26 5.73 2.83 8.74
C ASP A 26 5.63 2.90 10.27
N ARG A 27 4.71 2.09 10.85
CA ARG A 27 4.51 1.99 12.32
C ARG A 27 4.39 3.35 13.01
N GLY A 28 3.59 4.23 12.43
CA GLY A 28 3.27 5.55 12.97
C GLY A 28 4.41 6.56 12.91
N GLN A 29 5.42 6.36 12.07
CA GLN A 29 6.55 7.29 11.92
C GLN A 29 6.96 7.50 10.47
N LEU A 30 7.37 8.72 10.14
CA LEU A 30 8.07 9.01 8.89
C LEU A 30 9.43 8.30 8.84
N TYR A 31 9.84 7.90 7.65
CA TYR A 31 11.19 7.38 7.44
C TYR A 31 12.25 8.47 7.67
N THR A 32 13.40 8.04 8.15
CA THR A 32 14.53 8.94 8.44
C THR A 32 14.91 9.77 7.22
N GLY A 33 14.95 11.10 7.41
CA GLY A 33 15.29 12.05 6.35
C GLY A 33 14.11 12.60 5.57
N LEU A 34 12.89 12.14 5.87
CA LEU A 34 11.66 12.76 5.36
C LEU A 34 11.06 13.69 6.41
N ASP A 35 10.37 14.73 5.94
CA ASP A 35 9.75 15.76 6.74
C ASP A 35 8.32 16.08 6.26
N GLN A 36 7.69 17.05 6.88
CA GLN A 36 6.32 17.46 6.53
C GLN A 36 6.22 18.03 5.11
N ASP A 37 7.26 18.66 4.59
CA ASP A 37 7.26 19.17 3.21
C ASP A 37 7.20 18.01 2.20
N TYR A 38 7.83 16.86 2.53
CA TYR A 38 7.70 15.65 1.74
C TYR A 38 6.26 15.11 1.75
N VAL A 39 5.59 15.11 2.92
CA VAL A 39 4.18 14.67 3.03
C VAL A 39 3.28 15.55 2.16
N VAL A 40 3.45 16.88 2.21
CA VAL A 40 2.67 17.82 1.38
C VAL A 40 2.89 17.55 -0.11
N ALA A 41 4.14 17.34 -0.53
CA ALA A 41 4.45 17.01 -1.92
C ALA A 41 3.80 15.67 -2.34
N MET A 42 3.79 14.67 -1.44
CA MET A 42 3.15 13.39 -1.71
C MET A 42 1.62 13.49 -1.78
N GLN A 43 1.00 14.34 -0.95
CA GLN A 43 -0.43 14.63 -1.05
C GLN A 43 -0.79 15.19 -2.44
N GLU A 44 0.03 16.10 -2.99
CA GLU A 44 -0.17 16.62 -4.36
C GLU A 44 -0.07 15.51 -5.43
N LEU A 45 0.88 14.59 -5.26
CA LEU A 45 1.06 13.47 -6.19
C LEU A 45 -0.11 12.48 -6.12
N VAL A 46 -0.50 12.08 -4.91
CA VAL A 46 -1.62 11.15 -4.67
C VAL A 46 -2.94 11.72 -5.17
N ALA A 47 -3.15 13.04 -5.11
CA ALA A 47 -4.34 13.69 -5.64
C ALA A 47 -4.47 13.57 -7.18
N LEU A 48 -3.40 13.22 -7.89
CA LEU A 48 -3.39 12.98 -9.34
C LEU A 48 -3.50 11.50 -9.71
N ALA A 49 -3.37 10.61 -8.73
CA ALA A 49 -3.33 9.18 -8.97
C ALA A 49 -4.72 8.60 -9.30
N ASP A 50 -4.74 7.61 -10.18
CA ASP A 50 -5.90 6.74 -10.37
C ASP A 50 -6.08 5.82 -9.16
N TYR A 51 -4.96 5.33 -8.60
CA TYR A 51 -4.92 4.59 -7.33
C TYR A 51 -3.72 5.00 -6.48
N ALA A 52 -3.92 5.05 -5.17
CA ALA A 52 -2.85 5.13 -4.17
C ALA A 52 -2.90 3.92 -3.24
N LEU A 53 -1.74 3.41 -2.87
CA LEU A 53 -1.59 2.17 -2.09
C LEU A 53 -0.90 2.43 -0.74
N PRO A 54 -1.41 3.36 0.11
CA PRO A 54 -0.78 3.68 1.38
C PRO A 54 -0.93 2.52 2.38
N ASN A 55 0.07 2.34 3.26
CA ASN A 55 -0.14 1.65 4.52
C ASN A 55 -0.91 2.55 5.51
N LEU A 56 -1.31 2.05 6.68
CA LEU A 56 -2.07 2.83 7.67
C LEU A 56 -1.34 4.10 8.11
N THR A 57 -0.03 4.05 8.32
CA THR A 57 0.78 5.22 8.71
C THR A 57 0.74 6.29 7.62
N GLU A 58 0.94 5.90 6.40
CA GLU A 58 0.92 6.77 5.24
C GLU A 58 -0.48 7.34 4.99
N ALA A 59 -1.52 6.54 5.16
CA ALA A 59 -2.90 6.98 5.07
C ALA A 59 -3.21 8.08 6.10
N TYR A 60 -2.73 7.93 7.35
CA TYR A 60 -2.87 8.97 8.39
C TYR A 60 -2.12 10.25 8.01
N LEU A 61 -0.86 10.13 7.57
CA LEU A 61 -0.06 11.28 7.13
C LEU A 61 -0.73 12.02 5.96
N LEU A 62 -1.21 11.29 4.97
CA LEU A 62 -1.91 11.85 3.81
C LEU A 62 -3.23 12.51 4.22
N ALA A 63 -3.92 11.98 5.24
CA ALA A 63 -5.14 12.54 5.80
C ALA A 63 -4.89 13.75 6.71
N GLY A 64 -3.64 14.10 7.00
CA GLY A 64 -3.29 15.17 7.96
C GLY A 64 -3.57 14.79 9.41
N LEU A 65 -3.64 13.50 9.71
CA LEU A 65 -3.81 12.95 11.05
C LEU A 65 -2.46 12.70 11.72
N ASP A 66 -2.49 12.60 13.06
CA ASP A 66 -1.33 12.17 13.82
C ASP A 66 -1.05 10.68 13.60
N ALA A 67 -0.01 10.39 12.84
CA ALA A 67 0.37 9.02 12.52
C ALA A 67 0.82 8.22 13.77
N GLU A 68 1.26 8.86 14.86
CA GLU A 68 1.62 8.16 16.09
C GLU A 68 0.44 7.38 16.70
N LEU A 69 -0.80 7.79 16.40
CA LEU A 69 -2.00 7.08 16.84
C LEU A 69 -2.05 5.64 16.30
N VAL A 70 -1.48 5.37 15.13
CA VAL A 70 -1.40 4.01 14.55
C VAL A 70 -0.61 3.05 15.43
N LYS A 71 0.31 3.53 16.27
CA LYS A 71 1.07 2.70 17.23
C LYS A 71 0.25 2.23 18.42
N THR A 72 -0.79 2.97 18.78
CA THR A 72 -1.54 2.81 20.04
C THR A 72 -2.94 2.24 19.83
N GLN A 73 -3.35 2.08 18.58
CA GLN A 73 -4.66 1.58 18.19
C GLN A 73 -4.52 0.22 17.49
N GLU A 74 -5.56 -0.59 17.55
CA GLU A 74 -5.68 -1.73 16.65
C GLU A 74 -5.90 -1.22 15.22
N ASP A 75 -5.37 -1.91 14.22
CA ASP A 75 -5.47 -1.51 12.80
C ASP A 75 -6.91 -1.30 12.35
N LYS A 76 -7.84 -2.11 12.86
CA LYS A 76 -9.26 -1.95 12.59
C LYS A 76 -9.82 -0.61 13.09
N GLN A 77 -9.43 -0.17 14.28
CA GLN A 77 -9.83 1.12 14.84
C GLN A 77 -9.21 2.28 14.07
N ALA A 78 -7.94 2.13 13.66
CA ALA A 78 -7.27 3.11 12.82
C ALA A 78 -7.97 3.24 11.46
N LEU A 79 -8.37 2.13 10.85
CA LEU A 79 -9.12 2.12 9.60
C LEU A 79 -10.50 2.79 9.76
N GLU A 80 -11.25 2.47 10.82
CA GLU A 80 -12.55 3.09 11.11
C GLU A 80 -12.42 4.62 11.26
N THR A 81 -11.33 5.11 11.83
CA THR A 81 -11.06 6.56 11.93
C THR A 81 -10.95 7.20 10.55
N LEU A 82 -10.21 6.59 9.64
CA LEU A 82 -10.07 7.07 8.25
C LEU A 82 -11.40 7.06 7.50
N VAL A 83 -12.19 6.01 7.67
CA VAL A 83 -13.51 5.87 7.04
C VAL A 83 -14.49 6.93 7.54
N ASN A 84 -14.52 7.17 8.87
CA ASN A 84 -15.42 8.15 9.49
C ASN A 84 -15.12 9.60 9.10
N LEU A 85 -13.88 9.91 8.72
CA LEU A 85 -13.50 11.21 8.19
C LEU A 85 -14.00 11.47 6.77
N GLU A 86 -14.84 10.56 6.23
CA GLU A 86 -15.27 10.60 4.83
C GLU A 86 -14.08 10.79 3.88
N TYR A 87 -12.95 10.15 4.18
CA TYR A 87 -11.78 10.22 3.34
C TYR A 87 -12.07 9.55 1.99
N LYS A 88 -12.88 10.27 1.22
CA LYS A 88 -13.48 9.87 -0.06
C LYS A 88 -12.50 10.01 -1.22
N GLN A 89 -11.25 9.72 -1.01
CA GLN A 89 -10.43 9.51 -2.19
C GLN A 89 -10.78 8.13 -2.75
N LYS A 90 -11.55 8.14 -3.83
CA LYS A 90 -12.15 6.97 -4.49
C LYS A 90 -11.16 5.89 -4.94
N SER A 91 -9.89 6.11 -4.73
CA SER A 91 -8.79 5.36 -5.32
C SER A 91 -7.78 4.86 -4.29
N TRP A 92 -8.10 4.81 -3.01
CA TRP A 92 -7.16 4.28 -2.02
C TRP A 92 -7.38 2.80 -1.78
N VAL A 93 -6.28 2.06 -1.79
CA VAL A 93 -6.20 0.69 -1.27
C VAL A 93 -5.25 0.73 -0.08
N ILE A 94 -5.78 0.74 1.13
CA ILE A 94 -4.99 0.78 2.36
C ILE A 94 -4.41 -0.60 2.60
N THR A 95 -3.09 -0.71 2.61
CA THR A 95 -2.36 -1.98 2.66
C THR A 95 -1.81 -2.29 4.05
N GLY A 96 -1.46 -3.56 4.28
CA GLY A 96 -0.76 -3.98 5.50
C GLY A 96 -1.61 -3.93 6.76
N ILE A 97 -2.94 -4.03 6.64
CA ILE A 97 -3.85 -4.06 7.79
C ILE A 97 -3.76 -5.43 8.45
N GLU A 98 -3.51 -5.46 9.76
CA GLU A 98 -3.43 -6.68 10.54
C GLU A 98 -4.65 -6.82 11.47
N VAL A 99 -5.35 -7.94 11.38
CA VAL A 99 -6.47 -8.28 12.29
C VAL A 99 -6.34 -9.74 12.68
N ASP A 100 -6.18 -10.00 13.96
CA ASP A 100 -5.96 -11.33 14.52
C ASP A 100 -4.76 -12.04 13.85
N ASP A 101 -5.02 -13.13 13.15
CA ASP A 101 -4.04 -13.93 12.43
C ASP A 101 -4.02 -13.66 10.91
N LYS A 102 -4.67 -12.58 10.47
CA LYS A 102 -4.78 -12.18 9.06
C LYS A 102 -4.06 -10.89 8.77
N ILE A 103 -3.66 -10.74 7.52
CA ILE A 103 -3.15 -9.50 6.93
C ILE A 103 -3.89 -9.24 5.63
N GLY A 104 -4.17 -7.98 5.34
CA GLY A 104 -4.97 -7.67 4.16
C GLY A 104 -4.94 -6.22 3.74
N VAL A 105 -5.92 -5.87 2.94
CA VAL A 105 -6.13 -4.52 2.41
C VAL A 105 -7.59 -4.12 2.57
N ALA A 106 -7.84 -2.82 2.72
CA ALA A 106 -9.17 -2.21 2.67
C ALA A 106 -9.25 -1.23 1.50
N PHE A 107 -10.38 -1.24 0.80
CA PHE A 107 -10.64 -0.42 -0.38
C PHE A 107 -12.12 -0.09 -0.49
N GLU A 108 -12.49 0.85 -1.32
CA GLU A 108 -13.88 1.29 -1.60
C GLU A 108 -14.92 0.97 -0.50
N SER A 109 -15.44 1.96 0.18
CA SER A 109 -16.60 1.83 1.09
C SER A 109 -16.56 0.62 2.05
N ASN A 110 -15.38 0.26 2.59
CA ASN A 110 -15.15 -0.85 3.53
C ASN A 110 -15.13 -2.25 2.91
N GLN A 111 -14.81 -2.40 1.63
CA GLN A 111 -14.45 -3.71 1.09
C GLN A 111 -13.05 -4.09 1.57
N GLU A 112 -12.83 -5.37 1.81
CA GLU A 112 -11.59 -5.90 2.37
C GLU A 112 -11.19 -7.17 1.64
N ALA A 113 -9.88 -7.40 1.51
CA ALA A 113 -9.33 -8.65 1.03
C ALA A 113 -8.25 -9.15 1.99
N TRP A 114 -8.27 -10.42 2.35
CA TRP A 114 -7.48 -10.99 3.42
C TRP A 114 -6.73 -12.25 3.03
N THR A 115 -5.55 -12.45 3.64
CA THR A 115 -4.83 -13.71 3.65
C THR A 115 -4.31 -14.02 5.05
N GLN A 116 -3.80 -15.25 5.26
CA GLN A 116 -3.20 -15.65 6.53
C GLN A 116 -1.89 -14.90 6.75
N ARG A 117 -1.74 -14.25 7.91
CA ARG A 117 -0.49 -13.59 8.30
C ARG A 117 0.58 -14.64 8.57
N GLN A 118 1.75 -14.45 7.97
CA GLN A 118 2.91 -15.28 8.21
C GLN A 118 3.77 -14.67 9.32
N ASN A 119 4.37 -15.53 10.14
CA ASN A 119 5.21 -15.11 11.27
C ASN A 119 6.65 -14.78 10.80
N CYS A 120 6.78 -14.00 9.76
CA CYS A 120 8.05 -13.52 9.22
C CYS A 120 7.90 -12.09 8.69
N HIS A 121 8.96 -11.31 8.80
CA HIS A 121 9.05 -9.96 8.24
C HIS A 121 9.98 -9.99 7.03
N LEU A 122 9.43 -9.64 5.85
CA LEU A 122 10.19 -9.52 4.62
C LEU A 122 10.02 -8.10 4.07
N PHE A 123 11.11 -7.50 3.64
CA PHE A 123 11.10 -6.24 2.90
C PHE A 123 10.71 -6.46 1.44
N GLY A 124 10.08 -5.46 0.82
CA GLY A 124 9.70 -5.50 -0.59
C GLY A 124 8.32 -6.11 -0.86
N THR A 125 7.56 -6.45 0.18
CA THR A 125 6.18 -6.95 0.02
C THR A 125 5.25 -5.88 -0.56
N GLY A 126 5.42 -4.60 -0.17
CA GLY A 126 4.69 -3.45 -0.70
C GLY A 126 5.00 -3.23 -2.18
N ASP A 127 6.28 -3.19 -2.55
CA ASP A 127 6.72 -3.04 -3.95
C ASP A 127 6.17 -4.17 -4.84
N PHE A 128 6.18 -5.40 -4.32
CA PHE A 128 5.62 -6.56 -5.05
C PHE A 128 4.10 -6.44 -5.19
N PHE A 129 3.40 -6.06 -4.12
CA PHE A 129 1.96 -5.82 -4.15
C PHE A 129 1.61 -4.75 -5.20
N THR A 130 2.27 -3.59 -5.16
CA THR A 130 2.05 -2.46 -6.07
C THR A 130 2.27 -2.85 -7.53
N SER A 131 3.33 -3.62 -7.80
CA SER A 131 3.64 -4.11 -9.14
C SER A 131 2.56 -5.06 -9.67
N CYS A 132 2.10 -5.99 -8.83
CA CYS A 132 1.02 -6.92 -9.15
C CYS A 132 -0.31 -6.19 -9.34
N PHE A 133 -0.61 -5.22 -8.46
CA PHE A 133 -1.81 -4.40 -8.55
C PHE A 133 -1.89 -3.67 -9.89
N LEU A 134 -0.81 -2.98 -10.26
CA LEU A 134 -0.73 -2.29 -11.55
C LEU A 134 -0.95 -3.26 -12.73
N ALA A 135 -0.30 -4.43 -12.72
CA ALA A 135 -0.46 -5.41 -13.78
C ALA A 135 -1.90 -5.92 -13.91
N CYS A 136 -2.59 -6.18 -12.78
CA CYS A 136 -3.99 -6.60 -12.76
C CYS A 136 -4.93 -5.52 -13.29
N GLN A 137 -4.72 -4.25 -12.88
CA GLN A 137 -5.55 -3.14 -13.32
C GLN A 137 -5.39 -2.88 -14.83
N VAL A 138 -4.16 -2.88 -15.34
CA VAL A 138 -3.88 -2.79 -16.79
C VAL A 138 -4.46 -3.97 -17.54
N GLY A 139 -4.49 -5.15 -16.91
CA GLY A 139 -5.15 -6.36 -17.43
C GLY A 139 -6.68 -6.32 -17.41
N GLY A 140 -7.30 -5.28 -16.82
CA GLY A 140 -8.74 -5.06 -16.80
C GLY A 140 -9.50 -5.86 -15.74
N LEU A 141 -8.83 -6.33 -14.69
CA LEU A 141 -9.51 -6.97 -13.55
C LEU A 141 -10.30 -5.91 -12.75
N SER A 142 -11.40 -6.33 -12.14
CA SER A 142 -12.10 -5.48 -11.16
C SER A 142 -11.20 -5.19 -9.96
N LEU A 143 -11.45 -4.09 -9.24
CA LEU A 143 -10.67 -3.73 -8.06
C LEU A 143 -10.71 -4.83 -6.99
N GLU A 144 -11.89 -5.38 -6.71
CA GLU A 144 -12.07 -6.49 -5.77
C GLU A 144 -11.22 -7.72 -6.16
N ALA A 145 -11.31 -8.15 -7.42
CA ALA A 145 -10.54 -9.29 -7.92
C ALA A 145 -9.03 -9.01 -7.86
N THR A 146 -8.61 -7.77 -8.18
CA THR A 146 -7.22 -7.32 -8.10
C THR A 146 -6.70 -7.39 -6.66
N CYS A 147 -7.43 -6.80 -5.71
CA CYS A 147 -7.03 -6.78 -4.30
C CYS A 147 -6.90 -8.19 -3.74
N GLN A 148 -7.90 -9.06 -3.96
CA GLN A 148 -7.85 -10.45 -3.48
C GLN A 148 -6.70 -11.22 -4.12
N TRP A 149 -6.51 -11.09 -5.43
CA TRP A 149 -5.42 -11.79 -6.13
C TRP A 149 -4.03 -11.36 -5.64
N CYS A 150 -3.83 -10.02 -5.44
CA CYS A 150 -2.57 -9.48 -4.94
C CYS A 150 -2.28 -9.95 -3.51
N VAL A 151 -3.28 -9.91 -2.62
CA VAL A 151 -3.15 -10.36 -1.23
C VAL A 151 -2.78 -11.84 -1.19
N ASP A 152 -3.45 -12.69 -1.98
CA ASP A 152 -3.16 -14.13 -2.04
C ASP A 152 -1.77 -14.42 -2.62
N LEU A 153 -1.35 -13.68 -3.63
CA LEU A 153 -0.05 -13.87 -4.28
C LEU A 153 1.10 -13.47 -3.34
N VAL A 154 1.00 -12.29 -2.71
CA VAL A 154 2.00 -11.83 -1.73
C VAL A 154 2.04 -12.79 -0.53
N GLY A 155 0.88 -13.21 -0.01
CA GLY A 155 0.79 -14.15 1.10
C GLY A 155 1.51 -15.47 0.79
N ARG A 156 1.27 -16.06 -0.39
CA ARG A 156 1.97 -17.28 -0.84
C ARG A 156 3.47 -17.07 -1.01
N ALA A 157 3.90 -15.93 -1.53
CA ALA A 157 5.31 -15.62 -1.70
C ALA A 157 6.02 -15.53 -0.34
N VAL A 158 5.39 -14.87 0.64
CA VAL A 158 5.89 -14.76 2.02
C VAL A 158 5.93 -16.12 2.70
N GLU A 159 4.87 -16.93 2.60
CA GLU A 159 4.78 -18.29 3.16
C GLU A 159 5.91 -19.18 2.63
N ASN A 160 6.08 -19.25 1.33
CA ASN A 160 7.08 -20.09 0.71
C ASN A 160 8.51 -19.69 1.09
N GLN A 161 8.78 -18.40 1.18
CA GLN A 161 10.09 -17.92 1.62
C GLN A 161 10.32 -18.14 3.11
N GLY A 162 9.28 -18.03 3.94
CA GLY A 162 9.33 -18.33 5.37
C GLY A 162 9.66 -19.79 5.66
N LEU A 163 9.30 -20.71 4.77
CA LEU A 163 9.63 -22.13 4.85
C LEU A 163 11.07 -22.43 4.41
N ASP A 164 11.65 -21.62 3.55
CA ASP A 164 13.02 -21.80 3.06
C ASP A 164 14.03 -21.12 3.98
N ARG A 165 14.39 -21.80 5.09
CA ARG A 165 15.37 -21.34 6.07
C ARG A 165 16.80 -21.13 5.51
N ALA A 166 17.07 -21.56 4.29
CA ALA A 166 18.36 -21.37 3.62
C ALA A 166 18.53 -19.96 3.06
N LEU A 167 17.43 -19.22 2.85
CA LEU A 167 17.47 -17.84 2.42
C LEU A 167 17.66 -16.93 3.65
N SER A 168 18.90 -16.58 3.95
CA SER A 168 19.26 -15.60 5.00
C SER A 168 18.81 -14.14 4.63
N ARG A 169 18.01 -13.97 3.63
CA ARG A 169 17.56 -12.66 3.12
C ARG A 169 16.28 -12.23 3.83
N GLN A 170 16.28 -10.99 4.32
CA GLN A 170 15.09 -10.33 4.85
C GLN A 170 14.25 -9.68 3.73
N GLU A 171 14.66 -9.81 2.47
CA GLU A 171 13.98 -9.26 1.30
C GLU A 171 13.16 -10.35 0.62
N LEU A 172 11.96 -9.99 0.15
CA LEU A 172 11.08 -10.90 -0.57
C LEU A 172 11.73 -11.31 -1.91
N TYR A 173 11.88 -12.63 -2.12
CA TYR A 173 12.30 -13.19 -3.39
C TYR A 173 11.07 -13.55 -4.23
N TYR A 174 10.70 -12.67 -5.15
CA TYR A 174 9.46 -12.77 -5.93
C TYR A 174 9.65 -13.37 -7.33
N GLN A 175 10.88 -13.58 -7.79
CA GLN A 175 11.16 -14.08 -9.15
C GLN A 175 10.37 -15.37 -9.54
N PRO A 176 10.17 -16.37 -8.66
CA PRO A 176 9.39 -17.57 -9.00
C PRO A 176 7.90 -17.29 -9.25
N TYR A 177 7.40 -16.11 -8.88
CA TYR A 177 5.99 -15.74 -8.98
C TYR A 177 5.69 -14.84 -10.19
N LEU A 178 6.73 -14.42 -10.91
CA LEU A 178 6.56 -13.70 -12.17
C LEU A 178 6.23 -14.66 -13.29
N PRO A 179 5.30 -14.32 -14.21
CA PRO A 179 4.82 -15.18 -15.27
C PRO A 179 5.79 -15.33 -16.46
N PHE A 180 7.11 -15.10 -16.26
CA PHE A 180 8.12 -15.16 -17.33
C PHE A 180 9.20 -16.18 -17.03
#